data_2179a508c07679d9bb1510ca99b5717a
#
_entry.id   2179a508c07679d9bb1510ca99b5717a
#
_cell.length_a   1.000
_cell.length_b   1.000
_cell.length_c   1.000
_cell.angle_alpha   90.00
_cell.angle_beta   90.00
_cell.angle_gamma   90.00
#
_symmetry.space_group_name_H-M   'P 1'
#
loop_
_entity.id
_entity.type
_entity.pdbx_description
1 polymer ?
#
loop_
_entity_poly.entity_id
_entity_poly.type
_entity_poly.pdbx_seq_one_letter_code
_entity_poly.pdbx_strand_id
1 'polypeptide(L)'
;PEKESNGMIRKLLNNIFSLFSTDIAMDLGTANTLIYITEKGIVLNEPSVVAVNVDDNTIEAVGVEAKKMFGRTHARVNTVRPMKDGVIADFDITNRMIQHFIKKVLSQHRFFKPRMVVGVPTCITQVEKKAVIDASTMAGIRAIYLVEEPMAAAIGVGIPVHRPEGNMVIDIGGGTSDVAVISL
;
A
#
# COMPACT_ATOMS: atom_id res chain seq x y z
N PRO A 1 -24.07 15.47 31.63
CA PRO A 1 -24.76 14.23 31.22
C PRO A 1 -24.80 14.07 29.70
N GLU A 2 -25.12 15.12 28.90
CA GLU A 2 -25.21 15.01 27.43
C GLU A 2 -23.87 14.77 26.74
N LYS A 3 -22.76 15.33 27.23
CA LYS A 3 -21.42 15.13 26.65
C LYS A 3 -20.89 13.70 26.85
N GLU A 4 -21.22 13.07 27.98
CA GLU A 4 -20.83 11.68 28.28
C GLU A 4 -21.64 10.68 27.47
N SER A 5 -22.96 10.92 27.29
CA SER A 5 -23.83 10.10 26.45
C SER A 5 -23.38 10.10 24.99
N ASN A 6 -23.03 11.25 24.43
CA ASN A 6 -22.49 11.36 23.07
C ASN A 6 -21.13 10.65 22.91
N GLY A 7 -20.28 10.65 23.94
CA GLY A 7 -19.02 9.91 23.95
C GLY A 7 -19.21 8.39 23.93
N MET A 8 -20.19 7.89 24.68
CA MET A 8 -20.50 6.46 24.75
C MET A 8 -21.16 5.96 23.47
N ILE A 9 -22.09 6.69 22.90
CA ILE A 9 -22.74 6.38 21.61
C ILE A 9 -21.69 6.36 20.48
N ARG A 10 -20.81 7.35 20.45
CA ARG A 10 -19.73 7.42 19.46
C ARG A 10 -18.73 6.25 19.59
N LYS A 11 -18.44 5.82 20.82
CA LYS A 11 -17.59 4.66 21.11
C LYS A 11 -18.27 3.34 20.73
N LEU A 12 -19.56 3.21 21.00
CA LEU A 12 -20.37 2.05 20.63
C LEU A 12 -20.51 1.95 19.09
N LEU A 13 -20.80 3.06 18.42
CA LEU A 13 -20.85 3.12 16.96
C LEU A 13 -19.47 2.79 16.36
N ASN A 14 -18.38 3.35 16.87
CA ASN A 14 -17.04 3.00 16.40
C ASN A 14 -16.72 1.51 16.59
N ASN A 15 -17.13 0.89 17.68
CA ASN A 15 -16.94 -0.55 17.91
C ASN A 15 -17.81 -1.39 16.95
N ILE A 16 -19.05 -0.98 16.69
CA ILE A 16 -19.92 -1.66 15.71
C ILE A 16 -19.35 -1.48 14.29
N PHE A 17 -18.89 -0.28 13.94
CA PHE A 17 -18.24 -0.02 12.64
C PHE A 17 -16.88 -0.72 12.51
N SER A 18 -16.14 -0.95 13.59
CA SER A 18 -14.89 -1.72 13.54
C SER A 18 -15.11 -3.21 13.29
N LEU A 19 -16.23 -3.77 13.74
CA LEU A 19 -16.63 -5.16 13.44
C LEU A 19 -16.93 -5.39 11.95
N PHE A 20 -17.23 -4.33 11.20
CA PHE A 20 -17.54 -4.38 9.76
C PHE A 20 -16.50 -3.69 8.88
N SER A 21 -15.47 -3.04 9.44
CA SER A 21 -14.42 -2.40 8.67
C SER A 21 -13.24 -3.35 8.52
N THR A 22 -13.03 -3.81 7.31
CA THR A 22 -11.86 -4.59 6.94
C THR A 22 -10.65 -3.68 6.90
N ASP A 23 -9.69 -3.89 7.80
CA ASP A 23 -8.43 -3.15 7.76
C ASP A 23 -7.49 -3.81 6.72
N ILE A 24 -6.83 -2.98 5.95
CA ILE A 24 -5.95 -3.38 4.85
C ILE A 24 -4.54 -2.91 5.16
N ALA A 25 -3.55 -3.72 4.89
CA ALA A 25 -2.17 -3.28 4.81
C ALA A 25 -1.67 -3.43 3.37
N MET A 26 -0.92 -2.46 2.88
CA MET A 26 -0.27 -2.49 1.58
C MET A 26 1.22 -2.27 1.75
N ASP A 27 2.00 -3.14 1.14
CA ASP A 27 3.43 -2.96 0.90
C ASP A 27 3.59 -2.61 -0.59
N LEU A 28 4.04 -1.38 -0.86
CA LEU A 28 4.24 -0.85 -2.20
C LEU A 28 5.69 -1.01 -2.64
N GLY A 29 6.12 -2.25 -2.82
CA GLY A 29 7.51 -2.54 -3.15
C GLY A 29 7.87 -2.28 -4.63
N THR A 30 9.18 -2.09 -4.87
CA THR A 30 9.75 -1.90 -6.22
C THR A 30 9.53 -3.11 -7.13
N ALA A 31 9.65 -4.33 -6.60
CA ALA A 31 9.48 -5.55 -7.39
C ALA A 31 8.04 -6.05 -7.39
N ASN A 32 7.42 -6.12 -6.23
CA ASN A 32 6.06 -6.60 -6.03
C ASN A 32 5.30 -5.68 -5.08
N THR A 33 3.99 -5.60 -5.30
CA THR A 33 3.04 -5.00 -4.37
C THR A 33 2.26 -6.11 -3.66
N LEU A 34 2.19 -6.02 -2.33
CA LEU A 34 1.43 -6.94 -1.50
C LEU A 34 0.25 -6.20 -0.86
N ILE A 35 -0.90 -6.88 -0.78
CA ILE A 35 -2.03 -6.41 0.01
C ILE A 35 -2.46 -7.51 0.97
N TYR A 36 -2.52 -7.15 2.23
CA TYR A 36 -2.99 -7.98 3.33
C TYR A 36 -4.33 -7.45 3.82
N ILE A 37 -5.24 -8.34 4.12
CA ILE A 37 -6.53 -8.03 4.77
C ILE A 37 -6.57 -8.77 6.10
N THR A 38 -6.98 -8.07 7.16
CA THR A 38 -7.19 -8.67 8.48
C THR A 38 -8.13 -9.88 8.33
N GLU A 39 -7.79 -10.98 8.98
CA GLU A 39 -8.51 -12.27 8.97
C GLU A 39 -8.42 -13.08 7.65
N LYS A 40 -7.95 -12.49 6.53
CA LYS A 40 -7.80 -13.21 5.26
C LYS A 40 -6.35 -13.49 4.88
N GLY A 41 -5.41 -12.77 5.50
CA GLY A 41 -4.00 -12.86 5.14
C GLY A 41 -3.66 -12.07 3.87
N ILE A 42 -2.62 -12.48 3.17
CA ILE A 42 -2.19 -11.87 1.90
C ILE A 42 -3.19 -12.24 0.81
N VAL A 43 -3.91 -11.25 0.31
CA VAL A 43 -4.95 -11.40 -0.73
C VAL A 43 -4.48 -10.96 -2.11
N LEU A 44 -3.36 -10.22 -2.17
CA LEU A 44 -2.72 -9.83 -3.42
C LEU A 44 -1.20 -9.87 -3.25
N ASN A 45 -0.52 -10.50 -4.18
CA ASN A 45 0.93 -10.48 -4.35
C ASN A 45 1.20 -10.44 -5.84
N GLU A 46 1.43 -9.25 -6.36
CA GLU A 46 1.61 -9.05 -7.78
C GLU A 46 2.81 -8.16 -8.10
N PRO A 47 3.46 -8.39 -9.25
CA PRO A 47 4.55 -7.54 -9.70
C PRO A 47 4.11 -6.08 -9.82
N SER A 48 4.96 -5.14 -9.40
CA SER A 48 4.78 -3.70 -9.60
C SER A 48 5.14 -3.33 -11.05
N VAL A 49 4.32 -3.80 -12.00
CA VAL A 49 4.50 -3.63 -13.45
C VAL A 49 3.17 -3.21 -14.07
N VAL A 50 3.24 -2.31 -15.03
CA VAL A 50 2.09 -1.80 -15.78
C VAL A 50 2.38 -1.88 -17.27
N ALA A 51 1.44 -2.36 -18.06
CA ALA A 51 1.47 -2.29 -19.52
C ALA A 51 0.62 -1.10 -19.97
N VAL A 52 1.24 -0.21 -20.73
CA VAL A 52 0.65 1.07 -21.18
C VAL A 52 0.63 1.10 -22.69
N ASN A 53 -0.49 1.49 -23.27
CA ASN A 53 -0.58 1.77 -24.69
C ASN A 53 0.15 3.08 -25.01
N VAL A 54 1.04 3.04 -26.01
CA VAL A 54 1.92 4.18 -26.37
C VAL A 54 1.17 5.29 -27.09
N ASP A 55 0.06 4.94 -27.78
CA ASP A 55 -0.66 5.88 -28.63
C ASP A 55 -1.57 6.82 -27.81
N ASP A 56 -2.23 6.28 -26.77
CA ASP A 56 -3.22 7.00 -25.98
C ASP A 56 -2.96 7.02 -24.47
N ASN A 57 -1.83 6.42 -24.03
CA ASN A 57 -1.41 6.32 -22.64
C ASN A 57 -2.42 5.60 -21.73
N THR A 58 -3.25 4.72 -22.29
CA THR A 58 -4.18 3.89 -21.51
C THR A 58 -3.47 2.68 -20.90
N ILE A 59 -3.97 2.23 -19.73
CA ILE A 59 -3.47 1.01 -19.09
C ILE A 59 -4.16 -0.21 -19.72
N GLU A 60 -3.36 -1.07 -20.31
CA GLU A 60 -3.78 -2.34 -20.91
C GLU A 60 -3.79 -3.48 -19.86
N ALA A 61 -2.80 -3.50 -18.98
CA ALA A 61 -2.68 -4.51 -17.95
C ALA A 61 -1.87 -4.03 -16.75
N VAL A 62 -2.06 -4.67 -15.59
CA VAL A 62 -1.33 -4.40 -14.35
C VAL A 62 -0.92 -5.73 -13.71
N GLY A 63 0.22 -5.74 -13.01
CA GLY A 63 0.65 -6.87 -12.21
C GLY A 63 1.10 -8.06 -13.06
N VAL A 64 0.59 -9.24 -12.72
CA VAL A 64 0.95 -10.50 -13.41
C VAL A 64 0.66 -10.45 -14.90
N GLU A 65 -0.47 -9.86 -15.30
CA GLU A 65 -0.84 -9.78 -16.71
C GLU A 65 0.11 -8.85 -17.48
N ALA A 66 0.48 -7.71 -16.92
CA ALA A 66 1.48 -6.82 -17.49
C ALA A 66 2.86 -7.51 -17.59
N LYS A 67 3.24 -8.27 -16.56
CA LYS A 67 4.51 -9.03 -16.58
C LYS A 67 4.57 -10.06 -17.68
N LYS A 68 3.46 -10.74 -18.02
CA LYS A 68 3.40 -11.69 -19.15
C LYS A 68 3.62 -11.01 -20.49
N MET A 69 3.33 -9.74 -20.60
CA MET A 69 3.52 -8.95 -21.81
C MET A 69 4.96 -8.45 -21.97
N PHE A 70 5.78 -8.55 -20.93
CA PHE A 70 7.18 -8.08 -20.97
C PHE A 70 7.99 -8.81 -22.06
N GLY A 71 8.59 -8.05 -22.96
CA GLY A 71 9.37 -8.60 -24.08
C GLY A 71 8.54 -9.30 -25.18
N ARG A 72 7.20 -9.28 -25.09
CA ARG A 72 6.29 -9.88 -26.09
C ARG A 72 5.30 -8.89 -26.66
N THR A 73 5.43 -7.62 -26.33
CA THR A 73 4.49 -6.57 -26.71
C THR A 73 4.60 -6.23 -28.20
N HIS A 74 3.45 -6.03 -28.84
CA HIS A 74 3.39 -5.35 -30.12
C HIS A 74 3.93 -3.90 -29.97
N ALA A 75 4.33 -3.28 -31.07
CA ALA A 75 4.95 -1.94 -31.08
C ALA A 75 4.15 -0.84 -30.36
N ARG A 76 2.87 -1.10 -30.04
CA ARG A 76 1.97 -0.15 -29.38
C ARG A 76 1.85 -0.29 -27.86
N VAL A 77 2.45 -1.30 -27.24
CA VAL A 77 2.33 -1.51 -25.79
C VAL A 77 3.72 -1.51 -25.17
N ASN A 78 3.93 -0.65 -24.18
CA ASN A 78 5.16 -0.58 -23.40
C ASN A 78 4.89 -1.09 -21.97
N THR A 79 5.80 -1.89 -21.44
CA THR A 79 5.73 -2.34 -20.06
C THR A 79 6.70 -1.56 -19.20
N VAL A 80 6.19 -0.91 -18.18
CA VAL A 80 6.95 -0.02 -17.29
C VAL A 80 6.89 -0.50 -15.85
N ARG A 81 7.94 -0.21 -15.10
CA ARG A 81 7.98 -0.32 -13.65
C ARG A 81 7.84 1.07 -13.07
N PRO A 82 6.67 1.43 -12.51
CA PRO A 82 6.43 2.78 -12.01
C PRO A 82 7.17 3.08 -10.70
N MET A 83 7.64 2.02 -10.03
CA MET A 83 8.51 2.09 -8.84
C MET A 83 9.92 1.68 -9.22
N LYS A 84 10.92 2.44 -8.81
CA LYS A 84 12.34 2.15 -9.05
C LYS A 84 13.16 2.59 -7.86
N ASP A 85 14.02 1.70 -7.38
CA ASP A 85 14.94 1.97 -6.26
C ASP A 85 14.23 2.58 -5.03
N GLY A 86 13.01 2.08 -4.72
CA GLY A 86 12.20 2.55 -3.60
C GLY A 86 11.48 3.87 -3.81
N VAL A 87 11.63 4.51 -4.97
CA VAL A 87 10.98 5.80 -5.27
C VAL A 87 9.95 5.66 -6.39
N ILE A 88 9.00 6.60 -6.42
CA ILE A 88 8.03 6.70 -7.51
C ILE A 88 8.71 7.32 -8.72
N ALA A 89 8.96 6.53 -9.73
CA ALA A 89 9.55 6.98 -10.99
C ALA A 89 8.51 7.64 -11.92
N ASP A 90 7.25 7.20 -11.85
CA ASP A 90 6.13 7.75 -12.60
C ASP A 90 4.89 7.85 -11.70
N PHE A 91 4.49 9.07 -11.38
CA PHE A 91 3.38 9.34 -10.45
C PHE A 91 2.02 8.92 -11.02
N ASP A 92 1.75 9.17 -12.29
CA ASP A 92 0.45 8.85 -12.90
C ASP A 92 0.26 7.33 -13.01
N ILE A 93 1.27 6.65 -13.51
CA ILE A 93 1.23 5.19 -13.66
C ILE A 93 1.18 4.50 -12.28
N THR A 94 1.96 4.98 -11.29
CA THR A 94 1.90 4.46 -9.90
C THR A 94 0.51 4.64 -9.31
N ASN A 95 -0.08 5.82 -9.50
CA ASN A 95 -1.41 6.15 -9.01
C ASN A 95 -2.47 5.19 -9.58
N ARG A 96 -2.44 4.96 -10.88
CA ARG A 96 -3.34 4.02 -11.55
C ARG A 96 -3.10 2.57 -11.13
N MET A 97 -1.85 2.17 -10.92
CA MET A 97 -1.50 0.84 -10.42
C MET A 97 -2.06 0.60 -9.02
N ILE A 98 -1.84 1.53 -8.08
CA ILE A 98 -2.38 1.48 -6.73
C ILE A 98 -3.91 1.37 -6.76
N GLN A 99 -4.57 2.22 -7.54
CA GLN A 99 -6.02 2.19 -7.68
C GLN A 99 -6.51 0.85 -8.23
N HIS A 100 -5.82 0.29 -9.22
CA HIS A 100 -6.17 -1.00 -9.80
C HIS A 100 -6.11 -2.12 -8.75
N PHE A 101 -5.00 -2.21 -8.00
CA PHE A 101 -4.82 -3.24 -6.97
C PHE A 101 -5.84 -3.10 -5.84
N ILE A 102 -6.07 -1.89 -5.35
CA ILE A 102 -7.07 -1.65 -4.31
C ILE A 102 -8.48 -2.02 -4.81
N LYS A 103 -8.87 -1.57 -6.00
CA LYS A 103 -10.17 -1.91 -6.58
C LYS A 103 -10.35 -3.41 -6.79
N LYS A 104 -9.29 -4.11 -7.22
CA LYS A 104 -9.30 -5.55 -7.40
C LYS A 104 -9.59 -6.29 -6.09
N VAL A 105 -9.03 -5.83 -4.99
CA VAL A 105 -9.23 -6.41 -3.65
C VAL A 105 -10.58 -5.99 -3.06
N LEU A 106 -11.00 -4.73 -3.25
CA LEU A 106 -12.25 -4.20 -2.70
C LEU A 106 -13.50 -4.61 -3.49
N SER A 107 -13.37 -5.07 -4.73
CA SER A 107 -14.52 -5.49 -5.56
C SER A 107 -15.44 -6.51 -4.89
N GLN A 108 -14.92 -7.24 -3.89
CA GLN A 108 -15.64 -8.22 -3.09
C GLN A 108 -16.31 -7.65 -1.83
N HIS A 109 -16.10 -6.35 -1.49
CA HIS A 109 -16.53 -5.75 -0.22
C HIS A 109 -17.25 -4.42 -0.44
N ARG A 110 -18.58 -4.46 -0.66
CA ARG A 110 -19.37 -3.34 -1.14
C ARG A 110 -19.85 -2.33 -0.08
N PHE A 111 -19.80 -2.63 1.22
CA PHE A 111 -20.59 -1.86 2.19
C PHE A 111 -19.83 -0.85 3.04
N PHE A 112 -18.54 -1.03 3.31
CA PHE A 112 -17.78 -0.11 4.14
C PHE A 112 -16.42 0.21 3.54
N LYS A 113 -16.08 1.51 3.52
CA LYS A 113 -14.76 1.97 3.09
C LYS A 113 -13.72 1.60 4.15
N PRO A 114 -12.70 0.80 3.83
CA PRO A 114 -11.70 0.32 4.78
C PRO A 114 -10.74 1.44 5.21
N ARG A 115 -10.01 1.18 6.29
CA ARG A 115 -8.77 1.86 6.64
C ARG A 115 -7.60 1.11 6.02
N MET A 116 -6.52 1.82 5.70
CA MET A 116 -5.33 1.21 5.12
C MET A 116 -4.07 1.73 5.79
N VAL A 117 -3.16 0.82 6.10
CA VAL A 117 -1.77 1.11 6.43
C VAL A 117 -0.93 0.84 5.19
N VAL A 118 -0.04 1.76 4.83
CA VAL A 118 0.87 1.60 3.69
C VAL A 118 2.30 1.68 4.20
N GLY A 119 3.09 0.64 3.90
CA GLY A 119 4.53 0.64 4.07
C GLY A 119 5.16 1.61 3.07
N VAL A 120 6.07 2.44 3.55
CA VAL A 120 6.79 3.42 2.73
C VAL A 120 8.27 3.43 3.12
N PRO A 121 9.18 3.66 2.16
CA PRO A 121 10.60 3.80 2.45
C PRO A 121 10.88 4.96 3.41
N THR A 122 11.94 4.86 4.20
CA THR A 122 12.31 5.89 5.19
C THR A 122 12.57 7.26 4.55
N CYS A 123 13.13 7.27 3.34
CA CYS A 123 13.49 8.49 2.62
C CYS A 123 12.39 9.03 1.69
N ILE A 124 11.15 8.58 1.83
CA ILE A 124 10.05 9.02 0.97
C ILE A 124 9.79 10.53 1.10
N THR A 125 9.68 11.22 -0.02
CA THR A 125 9.38 12.65 -0.08
C THR A 125 7.92 12.96 0.26
N GLN A 126 7.64 14.22 0.64
CA GLN A 126 6.26 14.67 0.92
C GLN A 126 5.34 14.56 -0.32
N VAL A 127 5.91 14.74 -1.52
CA VAL A 127 5.18 14.62 -2.78
C VAL A 127 4.75 13.17 -3.01
N GLU A 128 5.65 12.22 -2.79
CA GLU A 128 5.37 10.79 -2.90
C GLU A 128 4.36 10.32 -1.84
N LYS A 129 4.51 10.77 -0.58
CA LYS A 129 3.53 10.51 0.49
C LYS A 129 2.13 10.96 0.06
N LYS A 130 2.03 12.16 -0.47
CA LYS A 130 0.77 12.69 -0.97
C LYS A 130 0.22 11.87 -2.13
N ALA A 131 1.05 11.48 -3.08
CA ALA A 131 0.61 10.66 -4.21
C ALA A 131 0.01 9.31 -3.77
N VAL A 132 0.64 8.62 -2.82
CA VAL A 132 0.12 7.37 -2.25
C VAL A 132 -1.22 7.59 -1.54
N ILE A 133 -1.34 8.67 -0.76
CA ILE A 133 -2.59 9.03 -0.07
C ILE A 133 -3.70 9.35 -1.07
N ASP A 134 -3.42 10.17 -2.07
CA ASP A 134 -4.39 10.58 -3.08
C ASP A 134 -4.88 9.36 -3.89
N ALA A 135 -3.95 8.52 -4.36
CA ALA A 135 -4.27 7.28 -5.08
C ALA A 135 -5.19 6.36 -4.28
N SER A 136 -4.86 6.15 -3.02
CA SER A 136 -5.60 5.27 -2.12
C SER A 136 -6.99 5.83 -1.81
N THR A 137 -7.09 7.15 -1.61
CA THR A 137 -8.36 7.86 -1.40
C THR A 137 -9.27 7.73 -2.63
N MET A 138 -8.72 7.95 -3.83
CA MET A 138 -9.44 7.80 -5.09
C MET A 138 -9.88 6.35 -5.34
N ALA A 139 -9.16 5.37 -4.81
CA ALA A 139 -9.54 3.96 -4.86
C ALA A 139 -10.64 3.58 -3.86
N GLY A 140 -11.04 4.49 -2.96
CA GLY A 140 -12.15 4.29 -2.03
C GLY A 140 -11.73 3.98 -0.59
N ILE A 141 -10.48 4.20 -0.21
CA ILE A 141 -10.01 4.06 1.16
C ILE A 141 -10.48 5.26 2.00
N ARG A 142 -10.94 5.01 3.23
CA ARG A 142 -11.48 6.04 4.14
C ARG A 142 -10.41 6.78 4.92
N ALA A 143 -9.42 6.05 5.40
CA ALA A 143 -8.31 6.58 6.19
C ALA A 143 -7.03 5.84 5.84
N ILE A 144 -5.95 6.58 5.61
CA ILE A 144 -4.65 6.04 5.21
C ILE A 144 -3.63 6.44 6.25
N TYR A 145 -2.84 5.47 6.68
CA TYR A 145 -1.73 5.65 7.61
C TYR A 145 -0.46 5.16 6.92
N LEU A 146 0.55 6.00 6.90
CA LEU A 146 1.87 5.64 6.38
C LEU A 146 2.74 5.17 7.54
N VAL A 147 3.46 4.08 7.33
CA VAL A 147 4.44 3.53 8.27
C VAL A 147 5.75 3.29 7.52
N GLU A 148 6.87 3.60 8.14
CA GLU A 148 8.17 3.29 7.55
C GLU A 148 8.39 1.77 7.50
N GLU A 149 8.86 1.26 6.36
CA GLU A 149 9.06 -0.18 6.12
C GLU A 149 9.89 -0.85 7.21
N PRO A 150 11.05 -0.30 7.67
CA PRO A 150 11.81 -0.92 8.75
C PRO A 150 11.05 -0.98 10.08
N MET A 151 10.21 0.01 10.38
CA MET A 151 9.36 0.00 11.56
C MET A 151 8.26 -1.06 11.45
N ALA A 152 7.63 -1.17 10.28
CA ALA A 152 6.65 -2.21 10.02
C ALA A 152 7.26 -3.61 10.12
N ALA A 153 8.47 -3.80 9.57
CA ALA A 153 9.22 -5.04 9.67
C ALA A 153 9.55 -5.40 11.13
N ALA A 154 10.04 -4.42 11.91
CA ALA A 154 10.34 -4.61 13.34
C ALA A 154 9.12 -5.09 14.12
N ILE A 155 7.98 -4.44 13.91
CA ILE A 155 6.72 -4.83 14.54
C ILE A 155 6.28 -6.22 14.07
N GLY A 156 6.42 -6.51 12.79
CA GLY A 156 6.01 -7.79 12.20
C GLY A 156 6.80 -8.99 12.72
N VAL A 157 8.09 -8.82 13.03
CA VAL A 157 8.91 -9.88 13.63
C VAL A 157 8.87 -9.89 15.16
N GLY A 158 8.06 -9.01 15.78
CA GLY A 158 7.83 -8.99 17.22
C GLY A 158 8.94 -8.28 18.03
N ILE A 159 9.72 -7.41 17.41
CA ILE A 159 10.68 -6.56 18.14
C ILE A 159 9.91 -5.62 19.05
N PRO A 160 10.26 -5.51 20.35
CA PRO A 160 9.56 -4.65 21.30
C PRO A 160 9.94 -3.18 21.11
N VAL A 161 9.47 -2.57 20.00
CA VAL A 161 9.81 -1.19 19.60
C VAL A 161 9.43 -0.11 20.62
N HIS A 162 8.65 -0.47 21.64
CA HIS A 162 8.22 0.42 22.73
C HIS A 162 9.17 0.37 23.96
N ARG A 163 10.22 -0.44 23.92
CA ARG A 163 11.21 -0.53 25.01
C ARG A 163 12.42 0.35 24.73
N PRO A 164 13.09 0.87 25.77
CA PRO A 164 14.32 1.66 25.62
C PRO A 164 15.53 0.75 25.33
N GLU A 165 15.44 0.00 24.27
CA GLU A 165 16.47 -0.94 23.79
C GLU A 165 16.79 -0.60 22.33
N GLY A 166 18.10 -0.55 21.99
CA GLY A 166 18.52 -0.37 20.60
C GLY A 166 18.37 -1.66 19.82
N ASN A 167 17.55 -1.64 18.78
CA ASN A 167 17.37 -2.74 17.84
C ASN A 167 17.74 -2.28 16.44
N MET A 168 18.38 -3.15 15.66
CA MET A 168 18.68 -2.88 14.26
C MET A 168 17.87 -3.80 13.36
N VAL A 169 17.27 -3.22 12.34
CA VAL A 169 16.53 -3.94 11.28
C VAL A 169 17.25 -3.69 9.97
N ILE A 170 17.46 -4.74 9.20
CA ILE A 170 17.94 -4.68 7.82
C ILE A 170 16.86 -5.30 6.96
N ASP A 171 16.23 -4.48 6.13
CA ASP A 171 15.22 -4.89 5.16
C ASP A 171 15.87 -4.93 3.77
N ILE A 172 15.81 -6.08 3.11
CA ILE A 172 16.40 -6.29 1.78
C ILE A 172 15.28 -6.62 0.81
N GLY A 173 14.90 -5.63 0.03
CA GLY A 173 13.86 -5.73 -0.97
C GLY A 173 14.37 -6.09 -2.38
N GLY A 174 13.47 -5.99 -3.36
CA GLY A 174 13.79 -6.27 -4.77
C GLY A 174 14.50 -5.13 -5.50
N GLY A 175 14.59 -3.94 -4.90
CA GLY A 175 15.22 -2.75 -5.49
C GLY A 175 15.87 -1.84 -4.46
N THR A 176 15.67 -2.08 -3.17
CA THR A 176 16.22 -1.30 -2.06
C THR A 176 16.74 -2.20 -0.96
N SER A 177 17.62 -1.65 -0.15
CA SER A 177 18.02 -2.23 1.14
C SER A 177 17.99 -1.11 2.17
N ASP A 178 17.13 -1.23 3.16
CA ASP A 178 16.94 -0.27 4.23
C ASP A 178 17.57 -0.78 5.53
N VAL A 179 18.35 0.08 6.18
CA VAL A 179 18.96 -0.22 7.47
C VAL A 179 18.48 0.83 8.47
N ALA A 180 17.83 0.39 9.53
CA ALA A 180 17.33 1.28 10.55
C ALA A 180 17.73 0.81 11.95
N VAL A 181 18.09 1.75 12.79
CA VAL A 181 18.26 1.56 14.24
C VAL A 181 17.04 2.16 14.92
N ILE A 182 16.30 1.31 15.66
CA ILE A 182 15.10 1.67 16.39
C ILE A 182 15.48 1.73 17.87
N SER A 183 15.37 2.89 18.45
CA SER A 183 15.61 3.16 19.89
C SER A 183 14.64 4.22 20.38
N LEU A 184 14.09 4.03 21.58
CA LEU A 184 13.34 5.05 22.32
C LEU A 184 14.26 5.75 23.31
#